data_fc545159783df4263bbe7627ac4000d0
#
_entry.id   fc545159783df4263bbe7627ac4000d0
#
_cell.length_a   1.000
_cell.length_b   1.000
_cell.length_c   1.000
_cell.angle_alpha   90.00
_cell.angle_beta   90.00
_cell.angle_gamma   90.00
#
_symmetry.space_group_name_H-M   'P 1'
#
loop_
_entity.id
_entity.type
_entity.pdbx_description
1 polymer ?
#
loop_
_entity_poly.entity_id
_entity_poly.type
_entity_poly.pdbx_seq_one_letter_code
_entity_poly.pdbx_strand_id
1 'polypeptide(L)'
;MGLAFVLAGQHPEDPAYLASAIGLAAGIGIQNFPEGAAISLPVRQSGAGVGKSFLTGCLSGIVEPLAGILVFFTAASVVRFMPWLLAFAGGAMIYVVADELIPQAQPYETSNVGTIGVMAGFLIMMILDVALG
;
A
#
# COMPACT_ATOMS: atom_id res chain seq x y z
N MET A 1 -1.02 6.83 7.85
CA MET A 1 -1.89 7.97 7.41
C MET A 1 -2.78 8.48 8.55
N GLY A 2 -3.76 7.76 9.07
CA GLY A 2 -4.69 8.26 10.10
C GLY A 2 -4.01 8.86 11.34
N LEU A 3 -2.97 8.21 11.87
CA LEU A 3 -2.23 8.70 13.03
C LEU A 3 -1.48 10.03 12.75
N ALA A 4 -0.93 10.21 11.56
CA ALA A 4 -0.26 11.44 11.19
C ALA A 4 -1.21 12.65 11.18
N PHE A 5 -2.45 12.46 10.69
CA PHE A 5 -3.47 13.52 10.76
C PHE A 5 -3.98 13.77 12.18
N VAL A 6 -4.00 12.74 13.05
CA VAL A 6 -4.31 12.94 14.47
C VAL A 6 -3.23 13.83 15.13
N LEU A 7 -1.96 13.55 14.88
CA LEU A 7 -0.84 14.36 15.42
C LEU A 7 -0.87 15.79 14.87
N ALA A 8 -1.15 15.98 13.58
CA ALA A 8 -1.31 17.30 12.99
C ALA A 8 -2.47 18.08 13.63
N GLY A 9 -3.58 17.42 13.93
CA GLY A 9 -4.71 18.04 14.63
C GLY A 9 -4.45 18.39 16.09
N GLN A 10 -3.51 17.71 16.75
CA GLN A 10 -3.09 18.00 18.13
C GLN A 10 -2.10 19.17 18.21
N HIS A 11 -1.43 19.52 17.10
CA HIS A 11 -0.45 20.60 17.01
C HIS A 11 -0.80 21.59 15.88
N PRO A 12 -1.96 22.27 15.97
CA PRO A 12 -2.45 23.14 14.89
C PRO A 12 -1.57 24.38 14.65
N GLU A 13 -0.78 24.79 15.63
CA GLU A 13 0.14 25.91 15.50
C GLU A 13 1.42 25.58 14.74
N ASP A 14 1.76 24.30 14.55
CA ASP A 14 2.97 23.89 13.86
C ASP A 14 2.66 23.33 12.46
N PRO A 15 2.87 24.11 11.40
CA PRO A 15 2.59 23.68 10.03
C PRO A 15 3.44 22.48 9.58
N ALA A 16 4.54 22.16 10.30
CA ALA A 16 5.37 21.01 9.95
C ALA A 16 4.63 19.69 10.15
N TYR A 17 3.77 19.56 11.15
CA TYR A 17 2.95 18.35 11.34
C TYR A 17 1.95 18.15 10.20
N LEU A 18 1.32 19.22 9.74
CA LEU A 18 0.39 19.14 8.61
C LEU A 18 1.12 18.81 7.30
N ALA A 19 2.26 19.44 7.06
CA ALA A 19 3.08 19.16 5.87
C ALA A 19 3.56 17.71 5.86
N SER A 20 4.00 17.17 7.00
CA SER A 20 4.40 15.77 7.14
C SER A 20 3.23 14.81 6.90
N ALA A 21 2.04 15.13 7.43
CA ALA A 21 0.85 14.32 7.22
C ALA A 21 0.41 14.30 5.75
N ILE A 22 0.49 15.44 5.06
CA ILE A 22 0.19 15.54 3.61
C ILE A 22 1.25 14.79 2.80
N GLY A 23 2.54 14.93 3.13
CA GLY A 23 3.63 14.21 2.48
C GLY A 23 3.45 12.70 2.57
N LEU A 24 3.18 12.20 3.78
CA LEU A 24 2.90 10.79 4.02
C LEU A 24 1.64 10.32 3.26
N ALA A 25 0.57 11.13 3.24
CA ALA A 25 -0.64 10.79 2.50
C ALA A 25 -0.38 10.72 0.98
N ALA A 26 0.42 11.63 0.45
CA ALA A 26 0.81 11.62 -0.96
C ALA A 26 1.70 10.41 -1.29
N GLY A 27 2.67 10.07 -0.43
CA GLY A 27 3.53 8.90 -0.57
C GLY A 27 2.73 7.60 -0.61
N ILE A 28 1.81 7.42 0.34
CA ILE A 28 0.91 6.26 0.38
C ILE A 28 0.00 6.22 -0.87
N GLY A 29 -0.51 7.38 -1.31
CA GLY A 29 -1.31 7.45 -2.54
C GLY A 29 -0.54 7.00 -3.78
N ILE A 30 0.76 7.32 -3.89
CA ILE A 30 1.62 6.86 -4.98
C ILE A 30 1.87 5.34 -4.87
N GLN A 31 2.06 4.80 -3.66
CA GLN A 31 2.24 3.36 -3.41
C GLN A 31 0.99 2.55 -3.79
N ASN A 32 -0.20 3.10 -3.54
CA ASN A 32 -1.46 2.42 -3.88
C ASN A 32 -1.65 2.15 -5.37
N PHE A 33 -0.96 2.88 -6.25
CA PHE A 33 -1.03 2.62 -7.68
C PHE A 33 -0.41 1.25 -8.07
N PRO A 34 0.82 0.90 -7.67
CA PRO A 34 1.37 -0.45 -7.85
C PRO A 34 0.53 -1.55 -7.17
N GLU A 35 0.00 -1.30 -5.98
CA GLU A 35 -0.85 -2.27 -5.27
C GLU A 35 -2.16 -2.53 -6.02
N GLY A 36 -2.82 -1.49 -6.52
CA GLY A 36 -3.99 -1.63 -7.36
C GLY A 36 -3.71 -2.39 -8.67
N ALA A 37 -2.53 -2.18 -9.26
CA ALA A 37 -2.08 -2.92 -10.44
C ALA A 37 -1.83 -4.41 -10.11
N ALA A 38 -1.23 -4.72 -8.95
CA ALA A 38 -0.99 -6.08 -8.49
C ALA A 38 -2.29 -6.90 -8.32
N ILE A 39 -3.40 -6.24 -8.03
CA ILE A 39 -4.73 -6.87 -7.95
C ILE A 39 -5.42 -6.92 -9.32
N SER A 40 -5.37 -5.82 -10.08
CA SER A 40 -6.10 -5.73 -11.34
C SER A 40 -5.51 -6.59 -12.46
N LEU A 41 -4.19 -6.80 -12.48
CA LEU A 41 -3.52 -7.59 -13.51
C LEU A 41 -3.87 -9.08 -13.47
N PRO A 42 -3.81 -9.78 -12.31
CA PRO A 42 -4.27 -11.17 -12.22
C PRO A 42 -5.74 -11.35 -12.59
N VAL A 43 -6.61 -10.41 -12.14
CA VAL A 43 -8.03 -10.42 -12.52
C VAL A 43 -8.20 -10.29 -14.03
N ARG A 44 -7.38 -9.49 -14.69
CA ARG A 44 -7.37 -9.37 -16.16
C ARG A 44 -6.88 -10.66 -16.83
N GLN A 45 -5.83 -11.28 -16.28
CA GLN A 45 -5.28 -12.55 -16.80
C GLN A 45 -6.27 -13.71 -16.66
N SER A 46 -7.13 -13.70 -15.66
CA SER A 46 -8.21 -14.70 -15.49
C SER A 46 -9.34 -14.58 -16.51
N GLY A 47 -9.24 -13.65 -17.48
CA GLY A 47 -10.23 -13.46 -18.56
C GLY A 47 -11.29 -12.39 -18.24
N ALA A 48 -11.22 -11.71 -17.12
CA ALA A 48 -12.15 -10.62 -16.83
C ALA A 48 -11.98 -9.44 -17.80
N GLY A 49 -13.06 -8.70 -18.05
CA GLY A 49 -13.04 -7.49 -18.88
C GLY A 49 -12.18 -6.39 -18.27
N VAL A 50 -11.59 -5.50 -19.09
CA VAL A 50 -10.73 -4.40 -18.66
C VAL A 50 -11.40 -3.53 -17.58
N GLY A 51 -12.66 -3.16 -17.78
CA GLY A 51 -13.40 -2.32 -16.82
C GLY A 51 -13.56 -3.00 -15.46
N LYS A 52 -13.88 -4.30 -15.42
CA LYS A 52 -14.00 -5.06 -14.17
C LYS A 52 -12.65 -5.16 -13.45
N SER A 53 -11.59 -5.47 -14.16
CA SER A 53 -10.24 -5.57 -13.60
C SER A 53 -9.77 -4.25 -13.02
N PHE A 54 -9.94 -3.16 -13.77
CA PHE A 54 -9.61 -1.81 -13.30
C PHE A 54 -10.41 -1.43 -12.06
N LEU A 55 -11.73 -1.67 -12.07
CA LEU A 55 -12.60 -1.35 -10.92
C LEU A 55 -12.18 -2.15 -9.67
N THR A 56 -11.78 -3.42 -9.82
CA THR A 56 -11.30 -4.24 -8.69
C THR A 56 -10.05 -3.64 -8.06
N GLY A 57 -9.07 -3.20 -8.87
CA GLY A 57 -7.88 -2.50 -8.39
C GLY A 57 -8.20 -1.16 -7.71
N CYS A 58 -9.13 -0.37 -8.29
CA CYS A 58 -9.56 0.89 -7.68
C CYS A 58 -10.27 0.66 -6.34
N LEU A 59 -11.14 -0.33 -6.23
CA LEU A 59 -11.86 -0.64 -5.00
C LEU A 59 -10.90 -1.08 -3.88
N SER A 60 -9.84 -1.82 -4.20
CA SER A 60 -8.83 -2.18 -3.19
C SER A 60 -8.14 -0.93 -2.61
N GLY A 61 -7.82 0.05 -3.45
CA GLY A 61 -7.23 1.31 -2.99
C GLY A 61 -8.16 2.18 -2.13
N ILE A 62 -9.48 2.06 -2.30
CA ILE A 62 -10.46 2.83 -1.49
C ILE A 62 -10.52 2.32 -0.04
N VAL A 63 -10.22 1.07 0.20
CA VAL A 63 -10.23 0.49 1.57
C VAL A 63 -9.25 1.22 2.50
N GLU A 64 -8.10 1.67 1.99
CA GLU A 64 -7.09 2.34 2.80
C GLU A 64 -7.52 3.70 3.37
N PRO A 65 -8.04 4.65 2.57
CA PRO A 65 -8.53 5.90 3.14
C PRO A 65 -9.72 5.69 4.08
N LEU A 66 -10.57 4.69 3.83
CA LEU A 66 -11.66 4.34 4.76
C LEU A 66 -11.11 3.81 6.09
N ALA A 67 -10.13 2.91 6.06
CA ALA A 67 -9.43 2.44 7.25
C ALA A 67 -8.70 3.60 7.96
N GLY A 68 -8.07 4.50 7.22
CA GLY A 68 -7.43 5.72 7.75
C GLY A 68 -8.40 6.62 8.52
N ILE A 69 -9.59 6.83 7.99
CA ILE A 69 -10.66 7.59 8.66
C ILE A 69 -11.09 6.88 9.94
N LEU A 70 -11.26 5.56 9.90
CA LEU A 70 -11.65 4.75 11.06
C LEU A 70 -10.60 4.82 12.18
N VAL A 71 -9.32 4.73 11.82
CA VAL A 71 -8.19 4.89 12.76
C VAL A 71 -8.16 6.31 13.34
N PHE A 72 -8.48 7.34 12.55
CA PHE A 72 -8.55 8.72 13.03
C PHE A 72 -9.55 8.86 14.20
N PHE A 73 -10.74 8.29 14.08
CA PHE A 73 -11.77 8.36 15.13
C PHE A 73 -11.50 7.43 16.32
N THR A 74 -10.71 6.38 16.14
CA THR A 74 -10.42 5.38 17.18
C THR A 74 -8.98 5.41 17.69
N ALA A 75 -8.23 6.46 17.37
CA ALA A 75 -6.77 6.55 17.58
C ALA A 75 -6.36 6.22 19.02
N ALA A 76 -7.07 6.75 20.02
CA ALA A 76 -6.75 6.53 21.43
C ALA A 76 -6.74 5.04 21.83
N SER A 77 -7.62 4.23 21.23
CA SER A 77 -7.70 2.78 21.48
C SER A 77 -6.77 1.96 20.59
N VAL A 78 -6.60 2.36 19.34
CA VAL A 78 -5.84 1.63 18.32
C VAL A 78 -4.32 1.74 18.52
N VAL A 79 -3.81 2.88 19.03
CA VAL A 79 -2.36 3.10 19.21
C VAL A 79 -1.71 2.00 20.05
N ARG A 80 -2.38 1.49 21.08
CA ARG A 80 -1.88 0.39 21.92
C ARG A 80 -1.66 -0.91 21.14
N PHE A 81 -2.49 -1.17 20.14
CA PHE A 81 -2.45 -2.39 19.32
C PHE A 81 -1.70 -2.21 18.01
N MET A 82 -1.23 -0.99 17.72
CA MET A 82 -0.56 -0.65 16.46
C MET A 82 0.60 -1.59 16.10
N PRO A 83 1.54 -1.95 17.02
CA PRO A 83 2.64 -2.86 16.66
C PRO A 83 2.16 -4.23 16.17
N TRP A 84 1.10 -4.75 16.81
CA TRP A 84 0.50 -6.04 16.43
C TRP A 84 -0.20 -5.96 15.08
N LEU A 85 -0.94 -4.88 14.83
CA LEU A 85 -1.64 -4.65 13.56
C LEU A 85 -0.64 -4.48 12.41
N LEU A 86 0.45 -3.73 12.62
CA LEU A 86 1.50 -3.55 11.62
C LEU A 86 2.24 -4.86 11.34
N ALA A 87 2.57 -5.64 12.36
CA ALA A 87 3.21 -6.95 12.19
C ALA A 87 2.31 -7.92 11.43
N PHE A 88 1.02 -7.96 11.73
CA PHE A 88 0.03 -8.77 11.01
C PHE A 88 -0.09 -8.33 9.54
N ALA A 89 -0.23 -7.03 9.29
CA ALA A 89 -0.34 -6.49 7.94
C ALA A 89 0.92 -6.79 7.12
N GLY A 90 2.11 -6.58 7.69
CA GLY A 90 3.38 -6.92 7.04
C GLY A 90 3.50 -8.40 6.72
N GLY A 91 3.12 -9.28 7.65
CA GLY A 91 3.10 -10.72 7.42
C GLY A 91 2.13 -11.14 6.30
N ALA A 92 0.94 -10.55 6.28
CA ALA A 92 -0.05 -10.80 5.22
C ALA A 92 0.45 -10.35 3.85
N MET A 93 1.10 -9.18 3.76
CA MET A 93 1.70 -8.69 2.51
C MET A 93 2.81 -9.62 2.00
N ILE A 94 3.71 -10.07 2.89
CA ILE A 94 4.77 -11.01 2.53
C ILE A 94 4.17 -12.32 2.03
N TYR A 95 3.12 -12.82 2.68
CA TYR A 95 2.43 -14.04 2.26
C TYR A 95 1.89 -13.91 0.83
N VAL A 96 1.14 -12.85 0.52
CA VAL A 96 0.59 -12.62 -0.83
C VAL A 96 1.70 -12.48 -1.88
N VAL A 97 2.77 -11.76 -1.56
CA VAL A 97 3.91 -11.61 -2.47
C VAL A 97 4.55 -12.96 -2.77
N ALA A 98 4.79 -13.79 -1.76
CA ALA A 98 5.47 -15.08 -1.92
C ALA A 98 4.57 -16.12 -2.60
N ASP A 99 3.29 -16.17 -2.26
CA ASP A 99 2.35 -17.21 -2.69
C ASP A 99 1.71 -16.90 -4.06
N GLU A 100 1.45 -15.62 -4.34
CA GLU A 100 0.75 -15.21 -5.55
C GLU A 100 1.63 -14.41 -6.52
N LEU A 101 2.24 -13.31 -6.09
CA LEU A 101 2.83 -12.36 -7.02
C LEU A 101 4.15 -12.86 -7.62
N ILE A 102 5.02 -13.48 -6.85
CA ILE A 102 6.30 -14.02 -7.35
C ILE A 102 6.06 -15.16 -8.35
N PRO A 103 5.22 -16.16 -8.08
CA PRO A 103 4.91 -17.21 -9.07
C PRO A 103 4.29 -16.66 -10.36
N GLN A 104 3.37 -15.69 -10.25
CA GLN A 104 2.74 -15.07 -11.42
C GLN A 104 3.69 -14.20 -12.24
N ALA A 105 4.72 -13.63 -11.61
CA ALA A 105 5.75 -12.85 -12.30
C ALA A 105 6.72 -13.73 -13.10
N GLN A 106 6.73 -15.04 -12.88
CA GLN A 106 7.63 -15.99 -13.54
C GLN A 106 6.86 -17.03 -14.38
N PRO A 107 6.14 -16.62 -15.44
CA PRO A 107 5.33 -17.54 -16.23
C PRO A 107 6.17 -18.53 -17.07
N TYR A 108 7.48 -18.32 -17.21
CA TYR A 108 8.39 -19.17 -17.95
C TYR A 108 9.65 -19.50 -17.14
N GLU A 109 9.96 -20.76 -16.96
CA GLU A 109 11.11 -21.26 -16.18
C GLU A 109 12.49 -20.73 -16.66
N THR A 110 12.58 -20.26 -17.91
CA THR A 110 13.85 -19.81 -18.52
C THR A 110 14.04 -18.28 -18.54
N SER A 111 13.10 -17.51 -17.99
CA SER A 111 13.13 -16.05 -18.08
C SER A 111 13.41 -15.40 -16.71
N ASN A 112 14.49 -14.61 -16.62
CA ASN A 112 14.82 -13.83 -15.44
C ASN A 112 14.06 -12.48 -15.36
N VAL A 113 13.18 -12.19 -16.32
CA VAL A 113 12.46 -10.90 -16.40
C VAL A 113 11.61 -10.66 -15.16
N GLY A 114 10.89 -11.68 -14.68
CA GLY A 114 10.10 -11.59 -13.46
C GLY A 114 10.94 -11.27 -12.22
N THR A 115 12.06 -11.98 -12.05
CA THR A 115 12.99 -11.74 -10.94
C THR A 115 13.56 -10.32 -10.96
N ILE A 116 14.02 -9.86 -12.13
CA ILE A 116 14.52 -8.49 -12.30
C ILE A 116 13.42 -7.47 -12.01
N GLY A 117 12.19 -7.74 -12.49
CA GLY A 117 11.02 -6.89 -12.21
C GLY A 117 10.72 -6.76 -10.72
N VAL A 118 10.73 -7.88 -9.97
CA VAL A 118 10.53 -7.87 -8.51
C VAL A 118 11.63 -7.08 -7.81
N MET A 119 12.90 -7.27 -8.19
CA MET A 119 14.03 -6.53 -7.59
C MET A 119 13.95 -5.02 -7.90
N ALA A 120 13.62 -4.65 -9.14
CA ALA A 120 13.47 -3.26 -9.54
C ALA A 120 12.29 -2.60 -8.81
N GLY A 121 11.16 -3.28 -8.74
CA GLY A 121 9.99 -2.81 -8.01
C GLY A 121 10.27 -2.59 -6.52
N PHE A 122 10.94 -3.56 -5.88
CA PHE A 122 11.36 -3.42 -4.48
C PHE A 122 12.26 -2.19 -4.27
N LEU A 123 13.26 -2.00 -5.15
CA LEU A 123 14.16 -0.87 -5.06
C LEU A 123 13.43 0.47 -5.23
N ILE A 124 12.52 0.56 -6.20
CA ILE A 124 11.71 1.77 -6.43
C ILE A 124 10.85 2.08 -5.20
N MET A 125 10.15 1.07 -4.67
CA MET A 125 9.30 1.26 -3.49
C MET A 125 10.10 1.66 -2.26
N MET A 126 11.28 1.04 -2.03
CA MET A 126 12.19 1.41 -0.95
C MET A 126 12.65 2.88 -1.07
N ILE A 127 12.98 3.34 -2.28
CA ILE A 127 13.37 4.75 -2.51
C ILE A 127 12.20 5.68 -2.21
N LEU A 128 10.98 5.34 -2.66
CA LEU A 128 9.79 6.14 -2.39
C LEU A 128 9.48 6.21 -0.90
N ASP A 129 9.58 5.09 -0.19
CA ASP A 129 9.35 5.02 1.25
C ASP A 129 10.33 5.90 2.03
N VAL A 130 11.63 5.82 1.71
CA VAL A 130 12.67 6.63 2.36
C VAL A 130 12.58 8.12 1.98
N ALA A 131 12.15 8.43 0.76
CA ALA A 131 12.09 9.82 0.27
C ALA A 131 10.82 10.57 0.69
N LEU A 132 9.71 9.85 0.88
CA LEU A 132 8.38 10.42 1.15
C LEU A 132 7.84 10.08 2.56
N GLY A 133 8.40 9.09 3.24
CA GLY A 133 8.07 8.68 4.62
C GLY A 133 9.02 9.26 5.60
#